data_2a48195b9b161254b690c51c2f912dea
#
_entry.id   2a48195b9b161254b690c51c2f912dea
#
_cell.length_a   1.000
_cell.length_b   1.000
_cell.length_c   1.000
_cell.angle_alpha   90.00
_cell.angle_beta   90.00
_cell.angle_gamma   90.00
#
_symmetry.space_group_name_H-M   'P 1'
#
loop_
_entity.id
_entity.type
_entity.pdbx_description
1 polymer ?
#
loop_
_entity_poly.entity_id
_entity_poly.type
_entity_poly.pdbx_seq_one_letter_code
_entity_poly.pdbx_strand_id
1 'polypeptide(L)'
;KGSGRVTMTQRTPFGQVSTHGVCPTCHGTGNTITDKCPKCGGAGHFEKVQDVKVNIPAGIDKGQRIRYENEGHAGSNGGEKGSLYVEVRVAPHKLFVRNGFDIMLEVPVSIVDATLGTTISVPTLYGSKDIKIPEGTQSGTVFTIKNYGIKKLKGTGKGDMFVKVVV
;
A
#
# COMPACT_ATOMS: atom_id res chain seq x y z
N LYS A 1 -16.26 6.68 -41.52
CA LYS A 1 -15.72 7.25 -40.26
C LYS A 1 -16.15 8.71 -40.20
N GLY A 2 -16.96 9.10 -39.23
CA GLY A 2 -17.45 10.48 -39.04
C GLY A 2 -16.61 11.24 -38.02
N SER A 3 -16.72 12.56 -38.00
CA SER A 3 -16.00 13.42 -37.05
C SER A 3 -16.54 13.35 -35.59
N GLY A 4 -17.60 12.58 -35.35
CA GLY A 4 -18.26 12.53 -34.06
C GLY A 4 -19.04 13.80 -33.66
N ARG A 5 -19.04 14.81 -34.52
CA ARG A 5 -19.71 16.08 -34.30
C ARG A 5 -20.75 16.32 -35.39
N VAL A 6 -21.87 16.93 -35.03
CA VAL A 6 -22.92 17.38 -35.96
C VAL A 6 -23.07 18.88 -35.84
N THR A 7 -23.26 19.53 -36.99
CA THR A 7 -23.58 20.95 -37.04
C THR A 7 -25.08 21.07 -37.15
N MET A 8 -25.70 21.67 -36.14
CA MET A 8 -27.11 22.00 -36.14
C MET A 8 -27.27 23.46 -36.55
N THR A 9 -27.96 23.70 -37.63
CA THR A 9 -28.27 25.05 -38.09
C THR A 9 -29.70 25.38 -37.72
N GLN A 10 -29.88 26.37 -36.87
CA GLN A 10 -31.18 26.88 -36.47
C GLN A 10 -31.46 28.24 -37.13
N ARG A 11 -32.57 28.35 -37.81
CA ARG A 11 -33.03 29.63 -38.33
C ARG A 11 -33.72 30.42 -37.23
N THR A 12 -33.18 31.57 -36.92
CA THR A 12 -33.77 32.54 -35.98
C THR A 12 -34.25 33.77 -36.77
N PRO A 13 -35.16 34.61 -36.23
CA PRO A 13 -35.60 35.83 -36.87
C PRO A 13 -34.49 36.83 -37.22
N PHE A 14 -33.31 36.64 -36.62
CA PHE A 14 -32.11 37.50 -36.80
C PHE A 14 -31.00 36.84 -37.64
N GLY A 15 -31.26 35.66 -38.27
CA GLY A 15 -30.27 34.98 -39.11
C GLY A 15 -30.14 33.49 -38.80
N GLN A 16 -29.21 32.84 -39.50
CA GLN A 16 -28.85 31.43 -39.27
C GLN A 16 -27.73 31.32 -38.23
N VAL A 17 -27.98 30.55 -37.17
CA VAL A 17 -26.97 30.23 -36.16
C VAL A 17 -26.59 28.77 -36.31
N SER A 18 -25.29 28.49 -36.51
CA SER A 18 -24.75 27.16 -36.57
C SER A 18 -24.11 26.79 -35.23
N THR A 19 -24.64 25.76 -34.61
CA THR A 19 -24.08 25.23 -33.33
C THR A 19 -23.47 23.85 -33.58
N HIS A 20 -22.26 23.63 -33.10
CA HIS A 20 -21.61 22.33 -33.15
C HIS A 20 -21.97 21.52 -31.90
N GLY A 21 -22.62 20.39 -32.10
CA GLY A 21 -22.99 19.45 -31.01
C GLY A 21 -22.33 18.09 -31.17
N VAL A 22 -22.39 17.29 -30.12
CA VAL A 22 -21.98 15.89 -30.14
C VAL A 22 -23.01 15.09 -30.95
N CYS A 23 -22.53 14.20 -31.83
CA CYS A 23 -23.43 13.35 -32.64
C CYS A 23 -24.25 12.42 -31.71
N PRO A 24 -25.60 12.45 -31.77
CA PRO A 24 -26.45 11.64 -30.91
C PRO A 24 -26.33 10.13 -31.20
N THR A 25 -25.88 9.73 -32.39
CA THR A 25 -25.77 8.35 -32.80
C THR A 25 -24.45 7.70 -32.35
N CYS A 26 -23.35 8.44 -32.33
CA CYS A 26 -22.06 7.91 -31.96
C CYS A 26 -21.47 8.51 -30.65
N HIS A 27 -22.21 9.45 -30.03
CA HIS A 27 -21.79 10.12 -28.80
C HIS A 27 -20.35 10.66 -28.83
N GLY A 28 -19.94 11.18 -29.97
CA GLY A 28 -18.61 11.77 -30.14
C GLY A 28 -17.50 10.83 -30.62
N THR A 29 -17.74 9.52 -30.68
CA THR A 29 -16.71 8.53 -31.09
C THR A 29 -16.41 8.50 -32.57
N GLY A 30 -17.28 9.05 -33.41
CA GLY A 30 -17.13 9.02 -34.87
C GLY A 30 -17.39 7.66 -35.53
N ASN A 31 -17.64 6.63 -34.74
CA ASN A 31 -17.93 5.28 -35.19
C ASN A 31 -19.23 4.77 -34.57
N THR A 32 -20.00 3.98 -35.30
CA THR A 32 -21.16 3.25 -34.80
C THR A 32 -20.85 1.76 -34.81
N ILE A 33 -21.18 1.05 -33.74
CA ILE A 33 -21.00 -0.39 -33.62
C ILE A 33 -22.23 -1.04 -34.21
N THR A 34 -22.09 -1.68 -35.37
CA THR A 34 -23.15 -2.43 -36.06
C THR A 34 -23.33 -3.83 -35.43
N ASP A 35 -22.22 -4.50 -35.13
CA ASP A 35 -22.21 -5.83 -34.50
C ASP A 35 -21.69 -5.73 -33.07
N LYS A 36 -22.57 -5.89 -32.11
CA LYS A 36 -22.19 -5.84 -30.70
C LYS A 36 -21.56 -7.16 -30.26
N CYS A 37 -20.36 -7.07 -29.68
CA CYS A 37 -19.69 -8.22 -29.10
C CYS A 37 -20.56 -8.85 -27.99
N PRO A 38 -20.83 -10.18 -28.02
CA PRO A 38 -21.68 -10.84 -27.03
C PRO A 38 -21.10 -10.81 -25.60
N LYS A 39 -19.78 -10.60 -25.44
CA LYS A 39 -19.12 -10.53 -24.14
C LYS A 39 -19.20 -9.16 -23.46
N CYS A 40 -19.13 -8.07 -24.22
CA CYS A 40 -19.10 -6.71 -23.64
C CYS A 40 -20.28 -5.82 -24.09
N GLY A 41 -21.18 -6.32 -24.96
CA GLY A 41 -22.34 -5.54 -25.44
C GLY A 41 -21.98 -4.25 -26.20
N GLY A 42 -20.74 -4.07 -26.61
CA GLY A 42 -20.22 -2.87 -27.25
C GLY A 42 -19.49 -1.92 -26.30
N ALA A 43 -19.37 -2.25 -25.01
CA ALA A 43 -18.67 -1.42 -24.01
C ALA A 43 -17.13 -1.39 -24.20
N GLY A 44 -16.56 -2.32 -24.98
CA GLY A 44 -15.13 -2.41 -25.24
C GLY A 44 -14.31 -3.02 -24.10
N HIS A 45 -14.95 -3.29 -22.95
CA HIS A 45 -14.31 -3.93 -21.79
C HIS A 45 -15.32 -4.87 -21.12
N PHE A 46 -14.83 -5.82 -20.35
CA PHE A 46 -15.62 -6.72 -19.51
C PHE A 46 -14.91 -6.95 -18.18
N GLU A 47 -15.67 -7.25 -17.16
CA GLU A 47 -15.13 -7.55 -15.84
C GLU A 47 -14.51 -8.96 -15.84
N LYS A 48 -13.29 -9.03 -15.33
CA LYS A 48 -12.57 -10.29 -15.14
C LYS A 48 -11.88 -10.26 -13.79
N VAL A 49 -12.06 -11.31 -13.01
CA VAL A 49 -11.26 -11.52 -11.79
C VAL A 49 -9.87 -11.98 -12.21
N GLN A 50 -8.85 -11.31 -11.70
CA GLN A 50 -7.46 -11.62 -11.98
C GLN A 50 -6.66 -11.59 -10.68
N ASP A 51 -5.87 -12.63 -10.44
CA ASP A 51 -4.94 -12.69 -9.33
C ASP A 51 -3.66 -11.90 -9.69
N VAL A 52 -3.34 -10.92 -8.87
CA VAL A 52 -2.13 -10.10 -9.05
C VAL A 52 -1.13 -10.46 -7.95
N LYS A 53 0.06 -10.91 -8.34
CA LYS A 53 1.13 -11.20 -7.39
C LYS A 53 1.79 -9.91 -6.92
N VAL A 54 1.57 -9.57 -5.66
CA VAL A 54 2.11 -8.37 -5.02
C VAL A 54 3.36 -8.71 -4.24
N ASN A 55 4.49 -8.08 -4.58
CA ASN A 55 5.73 -8.22 -3.83
C ASN A 55 5.84 -7.07 -2.80
N ILE A 56 5.79 -7.42 -1.52
CA ILE A 56 5.86 -6.45 -0.41
C ILE A 56 7.30 -6.40 0.09
N PRO A 57 8.00 -5.24 -0.04
CA PRO A 57 9.37 -5.11 0.45
C PRO A 57 9.41 -5.12 1.98
N ALA A 58 10.46 -5.76 2.53
CA ALA A 58 10.69 -5.76 3.97
C ALA A 58 10.95 -4.34 4.48
N GLY A 59 10.38 -4.01 5.65
CA GLY A 59 10.52 -2.69 6.26
C GLY A 59 9.43 -1.69 5.89
N ILE A 60 8.48 -2.06 5.05
CA ILE A 60 7.34 -1.22 4.70
C ILE A 60 6.56 -0.81 5.96
N ASP A 61 6.03 0.40 5.97
CA ASP A 61 5.25 0.91 7.10
C ASP A 61 3.77 1.06 6.77
N LYS A 62 2.97 1.24 7.82
CA LYS A 62 1.54 1.50 7.73
C LYS A 62 1.27 2.74 6.86
N GLY A 63 0.30 2.62 5.94
CA GLY A 63 -0.13 3.70 5.06
C GLY A 63 0.76 3.94 3.84
N GLN A 64 1.82 3.16 3.67
CA GLN A 64 2.62 3.24 2.44
C GLN A 64 1.87 2.58 1.28
N ARG A 65 2.01 3.17 0.09
CA ARG A 65 1.40 2.70 -1.15
C ARG A 65 2.46 2.19 -2.10
N ILE A 66 2.20 1.00 -2.66
CA ILE A 66 3.02 0.41 -3.71
C ILE A 66 2.25 0.55 -5.03
N ARG A 67 2.91 1.08 -6.06
CA ARG A 67 2.34 1.23 -7.40
C ARG A 67 2.82 0.08 -8.28
N TYR A 68 1.86 -0.60 -8.91
CA TYR A 68 2.11 -1.60 -9.96
C TYR A 68 1.59 -1.06 -11.28
N GLU A 69 2.49 -0.83 -12.22
CA GLU A 69 2.15 -0.30 -13.54
C GLU A 69 1.47 -1.38 -14.38
N ASN A 70 0.49 -0.98 -15.19
CA ASN A 70 -0.27 -1.85 -16.09
C ASN A 70 -1.08 -2.98 -15.43
N GLU A 71 -1.27 -2.95 -14.10
CA GLU A 71 -2.09 -3.90 -13.35
C GLU A 71 -3.44 -3.31 -12.90
N GLY A 72 -3.76 -2.09 -13.33
CA GLY A 72 -5.04 -1.45 -13.09
C GLY A 72 -6.09 -1.79 -14.13
N HIS A 73 -7.17 -1.01 -14.15
CA HIS A 73 -8.25 -1.16 -15.12
C HIS A 73 -7.78 -0.95 -16.56
N ALA A 74 -8.44 -1.64 -17.49
CA ALA A 74 -8.21 -1.43 -18.91
C ALA A 74 -8.52 0.02 -19.31
N GLY A 75 -7.69 0.58 -20.18
CA GLY A 75 -7.93 1.89 -20.75
C GLY A 75 -9.11 1.87 -21.72
N SER A 76 -9.79 3.02 -21.86
CA SER A 76 -10.86 3.19 -22.83
C SER A 76 -10.33 3.18 -24.25
N ASN A 77 -11.09 2.61 -25.20
CA ASN A 77 -10.79 2.59 -26.64
C ASN A 77 -9.42 2.00 -27.02
N GLY A 78 -8.98 0.96 -26.30
CA GLY A 78 -7.68 0.32 -26.57
C GLY A 78 -6.48 1.05 -25.98
N GLY A 79 -6.70 2.00 -25.08
CA GLY A 79 -5.66 2.68 -24.32
C GLY A 79 -4.93 1.73 -23.37
N GLU A 80 -3.79 2.17 -22.87
CA GLU A 80 -2.99 1.43 -21.91
C GLU A 80 -3.75 1.19 -20.58
N LYS A 81 -3.42 0.09 -19.91
CA LYS A 81 -3.97 -0.19 -18.59
C LYS A 81 -3.48 0.84 -17.57
N GLY A 82 -4.34 1.16 -16.62
CA GLY A 82 -3.97 2.00 -15.47
C GLY A 82 -3.00 1.31 -14.52
N SER A 83 -2.61 2.01 -13.46
CA SER A 83 -1.79 1.46 -12.40
C SER A 83 -2.65 0.98 -11.22
N LEU A 84 -2.23 -0.11 -10.60
CA LEU A 84 -2.80 -0.60 -9.34
C LEU A 84 -2.03 0.00 -8.17
N TYR A 85 -2.72 0.59 -7.22
CA TYR A 85 -2.15 1.09 -5.97
C TYR A 85 -2.57 0.20 -4.81
N VAL A 86 -1.58 -0.41 -4.17
CA VAL A 86 -1.79 -1.27 -3.00
C VAL A 86 -1.37 -0.50 -1.74
N GLU A 87 -2.31 -0.20 -0.88
CA GLU A 87 -2.04 0.41 0.43
C GLU A 87 -1.78 -0.67 1.47
N VAL A 88 -0.63 -0.58 2.14
CA VAL A 88 -0.23 -1.57 3.15
C VAL A 88 -0.75 -1.16 4.52
N ARG A 89 -1.44 -2.09 5.18
CA ARG A 89 -1.86 -1.96 6.58
C ARG A 89 -1.13 -2.99 7.42
N VAL A 90 -0.33 -2.51 8.38
CA VAL A 90 0.41 -3.38 9.31
C VAL A 90 -0.41 -3.51 10.59
N ALA A 91 -0.79 -4.72 10.94
CA ALA A 91 -1.47 -4.99 12.20
C ALA A 91 -0.50 -4.86 13.39
N PRO A 92 -0.96 -4.37 14.55
CA PRO A 92 -0.15 -4.31 15.75
C PRO A 92 0.23 -5.73 16.22
N HIS A 93 1.45 -5.89 16.71
CA HIS A 93 1.92 -7.16 17.27
C HIS A 93 1.62 -7.21 18.77
N LYS A 94 1.42 -8.42 19.33
CA LYS A 94 1.08 -8.59 20.76
C LYS A 94 2.21 -8.20 21.71
N LEU A 95 3.46 -8.44 21.30
CA LEU A 95 4.64 -8.23 22.14
C LEU A 95 5.46 -7.02 21.73
N PHE A 96 5.53 -6.74 20.43
CA PHE A 96 6.42 -5.72 19.89
C PHE A 96 5.65 -4.46 19.53
N VAL A 97 6.17 -3.34 20.01
CA VAL A 97 5.71 -2.00 19.59
C VAL A 97 6.72 -1.46 18.59
N ARG A 98 6.24 -1.12 17.38
CA ARG A 98 7.05 -0.57 16.32
C ARG A 98 7.14 0.95 16.45
N ASN A 99 8.36 1.48 16.37
CA ASN A 99 8.63 2.91 16.29
C ASN A 99 9.56 3.17 15.07
N GLY A 100 8.95 3.46 13.91
CA GLY A 100 9.70 3.58 12.67
C GLY A 100 10.37 2.27 12.26
N PHE A 101 11.71 2.23 12.32
CA PHE A 101 12.50 1.03 12.07
C PHE A 101 12.93 0.31 13.35
N ASP A 102 12.71 0.94 14.50
CA ASP A 102 13.05 0.37 15.78
C ASP A 102 11.86 -0.40 16.38
N ILE A 103 12.16 -1.28 17.33
CA ILE A 103 11.19 -2.10 18.01
C ILE A 103 11.37 -1.95 19.51
N MET A 104 10.28 -1.83 20.21
CA MET A 104 10.25 -1.85 21.67
C MET A 104 9.56 -3.12 22.16
N LEU A 105 10.15 -3.76 23.15
CA LEU A 105 9.61 -4.90 23.87
C LEU A 105 9.64 -4.60 25.37
N GLU A 106 8.54 -4.85 26.06
CA GLU A 106 8.50 -4.84 27.53
C GLU A 106 8.62 -6.27 28.05
N VAL A 107 9.55 -6.47 28.99
CA VAL A 107 9.82 -7.78 29.57
C VAL A 107 9.64 -7.67 31.09
N PRO A 108 8.72 -8.46 31.67
CA PRO A 108 8.61 -8.55 33.12
C PRO A 108 9.80 -9.35 33.69
N VAL A 109 10.41 -8.84 34.74
CA VAL A 109 11.52 -9.47 35.45
C VAL A 109 11.19 -9.50 36.94
N SER A 110 11.53 -10.60 37.59
CA SER A 110 11.38 -10.73 39.04
C SER A 110 12.25 -9.71 39.79
N ILE A 111 11.74 -9.19 40.91
CA ILE A 111 12.55 -8.29 41.76
C ILE A 111 13.84 -8.95 42.23
N VAL A 112 13.83 -10.25 42.45
CA VAL A 112 15.04 -11.03 42.85
C VAL A 112 16.06 -11.00 41.72
N ASP A 113 15.63 -11.27 40.50
CA ASP A 113 16.51 -11.28 39.32
C ASP A 113 17.04 -9.89 38.99
N ALA A 114 16.21 -8.84 39.21
CA ALA A 114 16.62 -7.46 39.00
C ALA A 114 17.65 -6.99 40.04
N THR A 115 17.57 -7.49 41.27
CA THR A 115 18.53 -7.13 42.35
C THR A 115 19.83 -7.88 42.24
N LEU A 116 19.80 -9.19 41.98
CA LEU A 116 20.98 -10.04 41.92
C LEU A 116 21.68 -10.05 40.54
N GLY A 117 20.99 -9.55 39.52
CA GLY A 117 21.40 -9.64 38.14
C GLY A 117 21.15 -11.05 37.56
N THR A 118 20.74 -11.08 36.31
CA THR A 118 20.44 -12.36 35.62
C THR A 118 20.69 -12.24 34.13
N THR A 119 20.64 -13.35 33.44
CA THR A 119 20.61 -13.41 31.97
C THR A 119 19.27 -13.94 31.54
N ILE A 120 18.55 -13.13 30.78
CA ILE A 120 17.23 -13.49 30.27
C ILE A 120 17.28 -13.69 28.75
N SER A 121 16.53 -14.69 28.27
CA SER A 121 16.33 -14.89 26.83
C SER A 121 15.10 -14.14 26.36
N VAL A 122 15.30 -13.17 25.49
CA VAL A 122 14.21 -12.33 24.94
C VAL A 122 13.92 -12.73 23.50
N PRO A 123 12.65 -12.79 23.10
CA PRO A 123 12.28 -13.00 21.72
C PRO A 123 12.67 -11.77 20.88
N THR A 124 13.16 -12.01 19.68
CA THR A 124 13.47 -10.96 18.71
C THR A 124 12.83 -11.29 17.36
N LEU A 125 12.87 -10.39 16.40
CA LEU A 125 12.37 -10.67 15.03
C LEU A 125 13.18 -11.76 14.30
N TYR A 126 14.36 -12.10 14.80
CA TYR A 126 15.30 -13.03 14.14
C TYR A 126 15.59 -14.29 14.98
N GLY A 127 14.78 -14.55 16.01
CA GLY A 127 14.96 -15.63 16.97
C GLY A 127 15.09 -15.11 18.40
N SER A 128 15.62 -15.91 19.31
CA SER A 128 15.86 -15.51 20.70
C SER A 128 17.28 -14.95 20.88
N LYS A 129 17.43 -14.00 21.79
CA LYS A 129 18.73 -13.45 22.17
C LYS A 129 18.82 -13.29 23.68
N ASP A 130 19.96 -13.70 24.25
CA ASP A 130 20.21 -13.52 25.66
C ASP A 130 20.73 -12.12 25.95
N ILE A 131 20.16 -11.50 26.99
CA ILE A 131 20.52 -10.19 27.50
C ILE A 131 20.93 -10.34 28.97
N LYS A 132 22.08 -9.80 29.31
CA LYS A 132 22.55 -9.73 30.69
C LYS A 132 21.93 -8.50 31.37
N ILE A 133 21.18 -8.72 32.43
CA ILE A 133 20.63 -7.68 33.30
C ILE A 133 21.60 -7.50 34.46
N PRO A 134 22.19 -6.32 34.65
CA PRO A 134 23.06 -6.04 35.78
C PRO A 134 22.33 -6.10 37.12
N GLU A 135 23.03 -6.34 38.18
CA GLU A 135 22.53 -6.21 39.55
C GLU A 135 22.04 -4.78 39.83
N GLY A 136 20.97 -4.64 40.59
CA GLY A 136 20.37 -3.35 40.93
C GLY A 136 19.62 -2.65 39.80
N THR A 137 19.22 -3.37 38.74
CA THR A 137 18.46 -2.82 37.61
C THR A 137 17.08 -2.33 38.10
N GLN A 138 16.78 -1.05 37.82
CA GLN A 138 15.50 -0.43 38.17
C GLN A 138 14.43 -0.71 37.13
N SER A 139 13.16 -0.74 37.58
CA SER A 139 12.02 -0.82 36.66
C SER A 139 12.00 0.36 35.70
N GLY A 140 11.74 0.09 34.42
CA GLY A 140 11.77 1.09 33.34
C GLY A 140 13.14 1.24 32.66
N THR A 141 14.18 0.53 33.12
CA THR A 141 15.49 0.53 32.46
C THR A 141 15.37 -0.06 31.06
N VAL A 142 16.00 0.59 30.08
CA VAL A 142 15.95 0.19 28.66
C VAL A 142 17.30 -0.30 28.19
N PHE A 143 17.34 -1.53 27.72
CA PHE A 143 18.51 -2.13 27.11
C PHE A 143 18.41 -2.07 25.57
N THR A 144 19.46 -1.63 24.91
CA THR A 144 19.47 -1.51 23.44
C THR A 144 20.24 -2.67 22.81
N ILE A 145 19.57 -3.36 21.90
CA ILE A 145 20.17 -4.40 21.06
C ILE A 145 20.31 -3.85 19.64
N LYS A 146 21.52 -3.52 19.25
CA LYS A 146 21.81 -2.94 17.92
C LYS A 146 21.51 -3.90 16.80
N ASN A 147 20.94 -3.40 15.70
CA ASN A 147 20.63 -4.15 14.47
C ASN A 147 19.59 -5.29 14.63
N TYR A 148 18.76 -5.26 15.67
CA TYR A 148 17.68 -6.23 15.89
C TYR A 148 16.29 -5.66 15.62
N GLY A 149 16.20 -4.43 15.07
CA GLY A 149 14.98 -3.83 14.61
C GLY A 149 14.56 -4.25 13.19
N ILE A 150 13.72 -3.46 12.58
CA ILE A 150 13.15 -3.68 11.25
C ILE A 150 14.16 -3.29 10.17
N LYS A 151 14.20 -4.05 9.08
CA LYS A 151 15.04 -3.73 7.91
C LYS A 151 14.60 -2.40 7.29
N LYS A 152 15.56 -1.54 6.94
CA LYS A 152 15.27 -0.26 6.28
C LYS A 152 14.87 -0.49 4.82
N LEU A 153 13.83 0.21 4.36
CA LEU A 153 13.35 0.15 2.96
C LEU A 153 14.37 0.66 1.96
N LYS A 154 15.04 1.76 2.31
CA LYS A 154 16.06 2.39 1.48
C LYS A 154 17.40 2.29 2.21
N GLY A 155 18.36 1.57 1.62
CA GLY A 155 19.71 1.39 2.17
C GLY A 155 19.94 0.04 2.85
N THR A 156 21.18 -0.16 3.25
CA THR A 156 21.63 -1.34 4.00
C THR A 156 21.56 -1.07 5.49
N GLY A 157 20.85 -1.90 6.24
CA GLY A 157 20.80 -1.83 7.69
C GLY A 157 19.44 -2.18 8.26
N LYS A 158 19.45 -2.34 9.57
CA LYS A 158 18.27 -2.60 10.40
C LYS A 158 18.21 -1.52 11.48
N GLY A 159 17.03 -1.28 12.02
CA GLY A 159 16.87 -0.49 13.24
C GLY A 159 17.36 -1.24 14.47
N ASP A 160 17.17 -0.66 15.62
CA ASP A 160 17.57 -1.23 16.89
C ASP A 160 16.36 -1.81 17.64
N MET A 161 16.61 -2.66 18.61
CA MET A 161 15.59 -3.19 19.49
C MET A 161 15.83 -2.65 20.90
N PHE A 162 14.80 -2.09 21.48
CA PHE A 162 14.77 -1.56 22.84
C PHE A 162 14.01 -2.52 23.75
N VAL A 163 14.65 -3.06 24.74
CA VAL A 163 14.06 -3.95 25.73
C VAL A 163 13.88 -3.17 27.04
N LYS A 164 12.65 -2.86 27.39
CA LYS A 164 12.29 -2.19 28.63
C LYS A 164 11.99 -3.23 29.69
N VAL A 165 12.74 -3.20 30.77
CA VAL A 165 12.53 -4.08 31.92
C VAL A 165 11.44 -3.49 32.82
N VAL A 166 10.49 -4.32 33.21
CA VAL A 166 9.43 -4.00 34.17
C VAL A 166 9.56 -4.96 35.36
N VAL A 167 9.84 -4.41 36.51
CA VAL A 167 10.00 -5.18 37.77
C VAL A 167 8.69 -5.20 38.53
#